data_906496e603e2ccdba835efd2b4980e20
#
_entry.id   906496e603e2ccdba835efd2b4980e20
#
_cell.length_a   1.000
_cell.length_b   1.000
_cell.length_c   1.000
_cell.angle_alpha   90.00
_cell.angle_beta   90.00
_cell.angle_gamma   90.00
#
_symmetry.space_group_name_H-M   'P 1'
#
loop_
_entity.id
_entity.type
_entity.pdbx_description
1 polymer ?
#
loop_
_entity_poly.entity_id
_entity_poly.type
_entity_poly.pdbx_seq_one_letter_code
_entity_poly.pdbx_strand_id
1 'polypeptide(L)'
;MNVTLNGLLLPDDLVWRDEFDWSPVEQVVTPTLSGALLVEETATPEGRPITLVGHAPRATVLLLKALEAQVAQLMTLSLLDGLQREVVWRRPGVVATPVIEMADPEAGEPYALTLNFTEVIR
;
A
#
# COMPACT_ATOMS: atom_id res chain seq x y z
N MET A 1 -14.91 9.93 5.36
CA MET A 1 -14.67 8.47 5.46
C MET A 1 -13.26 8.24 5.98
N ASN A 2 -13.05 7.16 6.69
CA ASN A 2 -11.78 6.87 7.35
C ASN A 2 -11.04 5.73 6.64
N VAL A 3 -9.72 5.81 6.63
CA VAL A 3 -8.88 4.71 6.21
C VAL A 3 -8.64 3.81 7.41
N THR A 4 -8.93 2.52 7.29
CA THR A 4 -8.70 1.56 8.36
C THR A 4 -7.95 0.35 7.84
N LEU A 5 -7.12 -0.24 8.68
CA LEU A 5 -6.39 -1.47 8.40
C LEU A 5 -6.70 -2.45 9.53
N ASN A 6 -7.45 -3.50 9.24
CA ASN A 6 -7.87 -4.50 10.22
C ASN A 6 -8.58 -3.87 11.43
N GLY A 7 -9.36 -2.81 11.20
CA GLY A 7 -10.04 -2.09 12.26
C GLY A 7 -9.20 -1.01 12.95
N LEU A 8 -7.92 -0.93 12.67
CA LEU A 8 -7.07 0.14 13.18
C LEU A 8 -7.30 1.40 12.37
N LEU A 9 -7.73 2.48 13.04
CA LEU A 9 -7.97 3.76 12.39
C LEU A 9 -6.63 4.40 12.00
N LEU A 10 -6.49 4.74 10.71
CA LEU A 10 -5.31 5.38 10.17
C LEU A 10 -5.58 6.87 9.94
N PRO A 11 -4.51 7.70 9.78
CA PRO A 11 -4.69 9.12 9.50
C PRO A 11 -5.43 9.37 8.19
N ASP A 12 -6.21 10.46 8.16
CA ASP A 12 -7.03 10.82 7.01
C ASP A 12 -6.21 11.43 5.86
N ASP A 13 -4.98 11.84 6.11
CA ASP A 13 -4.13 12.50 5.12
C ASP A 13 -3.31 11.52 4.26
N LEU A 14 -3.58 10.22 4.39
CA LEU A 14 -2.89 9.23 3.57
C LEU A 14 -3.33 9.35 2.12
N VAL A 15 -2.36 9.52 1.24
CA VAL A 15 -2.57 9.61 -0.21
C VAL A 15 -2.26 8.27 -0.84
N TRP A 16 -3.20 7.77 -1.63
CA TRP A 16 -2.99 6.55 -2.41
C TRP A 16 -2.22 6.95 -3.67
N ARG A 17 -0.90 6.88 -3.59
CA ARG A 17 -0.01 7.43 -4.61
C ARG A 17 -0.08 6.71 -5.94
N ASP A 18 -0.24 5.39 -5.91
CA ASP A 18 -0.23 4.55 -7.12
C ASP A 18 -1.62 4.06 -7.51
N GLU A 19 -2.65 4.82 -7.18
CA GLU A 19 -4.05 4.44 -7.44
C GLU A 19 -4.31 4.09 -8.91
N PHE A 20 -3.68 4.80 -9.83
CA PHE A 20 -3.91 4.63 -11.26
C PHE A 20 -2.70 4.08 -12.02
N ASP A 21 -1.66 3.67 -11.31
CA ASP A 21 -0.42 3.19 -11.91
C ASP A 21 -0.47 1.71 -12.30
N TRP A 22 -1.52 1.02 -11.89
CA TRP A 22 -1.65 -0.42 -12.13
C TRP A 22 -2.79 -0.70 -13.11
N SER A 23 -2.54 -1.67 -13.99
CA SER A 23 -3.57 -2.16 -14.91
C SER A 23 -3.85 -3.64 -14.61
N PRO A 24 -5.15 -4.05 -14.60
CA PRO A 24 -5.50 -5.46 -14.42
C PRO A 24 -5.21 -6.31 -15.66
N VAL A 25 -4.53 -5.76 -16.64
CA VAL A 25 -4.22 -6.44 -17.90
C VAL A 25 -2.73 -6.36 -18.15
N GLU A 26 -2.09 -7.51 -18.31
CA GLU A 26 -0.72 -7.58 -18.81
C GLU A 26 -0.73 -7.59 -20.33
N GLN A 27 0.22 -6.89 -20.94
CA GLN A 27 0.37 -6.81 -22.37
C GLN A 27 1.77 -7.23 -22.77
N VAL A 28 1.85 -8.11 -23.78
CA VAL A 28 3.11 -8.48 -24.40
C VAL A 28 3.06 -8.03 -25.85
N VAL A 29 4.04 -7.24 -26.26
CA VAL A 29 4.15 -6.71 -27.63
C VAL A 29 5.37 -7.35 -28.27
N THR A 30 5.16 -8.07 -29.37
CA THR A 30 6.21 -8.77 -30.09
C THR A 30 6.26 -8.25 -31.55
N PRO A 31 7.40 -7.70 -32.01
CA PRO A 31 7.54 -7.33 -33.41
C PRO A 31 7.63 -8.59 -34.30
N THR A 32 6.96 -8.54 -35.45
CA THR A 32 7.01 -9.61 -36.45
C THR A 32 8.01 -9.28 -37.55
N LEU A 33 8.37 -10.28 -38.36
CA LEU A 33 9.30 -10.10 -39.48
C LEU A 33 8.78 -9.15 -40.56
N SER A 34 7.46 -9.00 -40.67
CA SER A 34 6.83 -8.07 -41.64
C SER A 34 6.78 -6.64 -41.12
N GLY A 35 7.25 -6.36 -39.91
CA GLY A 35 7.18 -5.05 -39.28
C GLY A 35 5.88 -4.77 -38.54
N ALA A 36 4.93 -5.68 -38.54
CA ALA A 36 3.71 -5.58 -37.74
C ALA A 36 4.02 -5.94 -36.28
N LEU A 37 3.16 -5.47 -35.38
CA LEU A 37 3.27 -5.82 -33.96
C LEU A 37 2.22 -6.88 -33.59
N LEU A 38 2.65 -7.91 -32.88
CA LEU A 38 1.75 -8.86 -32.25
C LEU A 38 1.54 -8.41 -30.82
N VAL A 39 0.29 -8.14 -30.45
CA VAL A 39 -0.08 -7.70 -29.11
C VAL A 39 -0.92 -8.79 -28.45
N GLU A 40 -0.44 -9.28 -27.31
CA GLU A 40 -1.17 -10.27 -26.51
C GLU A 40 -1.48 -9.64 -25.16
N GLU A 41 -2.71 -9.85 -24.67
CA GLU A 41 -3.16 -9.33 -23.39
C GLU A 41 -3.72 -10.46 -22.53
N THR A 42 -3.40 -10.41 -21.24
CA THR A 42 -3.85 -11.39 -20.26
C THR A 42 -4.34 -10.67 -19.02
N ALA A 43 -5.48 -11.08 -18.49
CA ALA A 43 -6.01 -10.50 -17.27
C ALA A 43 -5.14 -10.88 -16.06
N THR A 44 -4.80 -9.88 -15.24
CA THR A 44 -4.05 -10.07 -14.00
C THR A 44 -4.83 -9.45 -12.84
N PRO A 45 -5.88 -10.12 -12.34
CA PRO A 45 -6.77 -9.54 -11.34
C PRO A 45 -6.15 -9.40 -9.95
N GLU A 46 -5.04 -10.08 -9.70
CA GLU A 46 -4.38 -10.08 -8.39
C GLU A 46 -3.02 -9.37 -8.45
N GLY A 47 -2.52 -9.06 -7.26
CA GLY A 47 -1.18 -8.52 -7.13
C GLY A 47 -1.08 -7.02 -7.27
N ARG A 48 -2.21 -6.32 -7.24
CA ARG A 48 -2.19 -4.86 -7.32
C ARG A 48 -1.40 -4.26 -6.17
N PRO A 49 -0.34 -3.48 -6.44
CA PRO A 49 0.37 -2.77 -5.40
C PRO A 49 -0.46 -1.58 -4.91
N ILE A 50 -0.46 -1.35 -3.60
CA ILE A 50 -1.11 -0.20 -2.99
C ILE A 50 -0.08 0.50 -2.11
N THR A 51 0.21 1.76 -2.42
CA THR A 51 1.14 2.58 -1.66
C THR A 51 0.42 3.79 -1.10
N LEU A 52 0.38 3.90 0.22
CA LEU A 52 -0.21 5.03 0.93
C LEU A 52 0.90 5.86 1.56
N VAL A 53 0.85 7.17 1.36
CA VAL A 53 1.87 8.10 1.84
C VAL A 53 1.19 9.23 2.60
N GLY A 54 1.73 9.57 3.76
CA GLY A 54 1.20 10.65 4.57
C GLY A 54 2.01 10.82 5.84
N HIS A 55 1.35 11.25 6.90
CA HIS A 55 1.97 11.46 8.20
C HIS A 55 1.15 10.79 9.28
N ALA A 56 1.82 10.29 10.31
CA ALA A 56 1.17 9.67 11.45
C ALA A 56 1.95 9.98 12.73
N PRO A 57 1.26 10.01 13.88
CA PRO A 57 1.95 10.14 15.15
C PRO A 57 2.72 8.86 15.47
N ARG A 58 3.77 9.00 16.28
CA ARG A 58 4.61 7.86 16.67
C ARG A 58 3.81 6.68 17.24
N ALA A 59 2.76 6.95 18.01
CA ALA A 59 1.93 5.89 18.57
C ALA A 59 1.31 5.01 17.49
N THR A 60 0.80 5.62 16.41
CA THR A 60 0.25 4.89 15.27
C THR A 60 1.34 4.12 14.53
N VAL A 61 2.52 4.71 14.36
CA VAL A 61 3.67 4.04 13.72
C VAL A 61 4.05 2.78 14.48
N LEU A 62 4.09 2.83 15.82
CA LEU A 62 4.43 1.68 16.64
C LEU A 62 3.40 0.56 16.50
N LEU A 63 2.11 0.89 16.44
CA LEU A 63 1.05 -0.10 16.22
C LEU A 63 1.18 -0.74 14.83
N LEU A 64 1.47 0.04 13.81
CA LEU A 64 1.66 -0.45 12.45
C LEU A 64 2.89 -1.35 12.34
N LYS A 65 3.99 -0.99 13.01
CA LYS A 65 5.20 -1.83 13.03
C LYS A 65 4.95 -3.16 13.73
N ALA A 66 4.15 -3.17 14.79
CA ALA A 66 3.79 -4.41 15.46
C ALA A 66 2.96 -5.32 14.55
N LEU A 67 2.04 -4.75 13.79
CA LEU A 67 1.23 -5.49 12.82
C LEU A 67 2.10 -6.00 11.66
N GLU A 68 3.03 -5.18 11.19
CA GLU A 68 3.94 -5.53 10.10
C GLU A 68 4.92 -6.65 10.46
N ALA A 69 5.19 -6.83 11.75
CA ALA A 69 6.09 -7.88 12.23
C ALA A 69 5.48 -9.29 12.14
N GLN A 70 4.18 -9.40 11.87
CA GLN A 70 3.52 -10.70 11.75
C GLN A 70 3.76 -11.33 10.39
N VAL A 71 3.97 -12.64 10.37
CA VAL A 71 4.28 -13.38 9.14
C VAL A 71 2.98 -13.79 8.44
N ALA A 72 2.93 -13.61 7.12
CA ALA A 72 1.85 -14.11 6.26
C ALA A 72 0.46 -13.65 6.68
N GLN A 73 0.35 -12.46 7.26
CA GLN A 73 -0.94 -11.96 7.73
C GLN A 73 -1.75 -11.38 6.59
N LEU A 74 -2.98 -11.88 6.44
CA LEU A 74 -3.97 -11.30 5.56
C LEU A 74 -4.74 -10.23 6.33
N MET A 75 -4.89 -9.05 5.73
CA MET A 75 -5.51 -7.90 6.38
C MET A 75 -6.62 -7.32 5.53
N THR A 76 -7.58 -6.65 6.15
CA THR A 76 -8.62 -5.92 5.46
C THR A 76 -8.29 -4.43 5.49
N LEU A 77 -8.10 -3.85 4.32
CA LEU A 77 -7.83 -2.42 4.14
C LEU A 77 -9.09 -1.74 3.61
N SER A 78 -9.57 -0.74 4.35
CA SER A 78 -10.68 0.10 3.92
C SER A 78 -10.14 1.48 3.56
N LEU A 79 -10.31 1.88 2.31
CA LEU A 79 -9.82 3.16 1.79
C LEU A 79 -10.94 4.21 1.77
N LEU A 80 -10.58 5.44 1.43
CA LEU A 80 -11.53 6.55 1.40
C LEU A 80 -12.64 6.39 0.36
N ASP A 81 -12.44 5.51 -0.63
CA ASP A 81 -13.49 5.19 -1.61
C ASP A 81 -14.60 4.29 -1.05
N GLY A 82 -14.49 3.88 0.21
CA GLY A 82 -15.47 3.03 0.87
C GLY A 82 -15.39 1.56 0.53
N LEU A 83 -14.46 1.16 -0.33
CA LEU A 83 -14.26 -0.24 -0.69
C LEU A 83 -13.31 -0.92 0.29
N GLN A 84 -13.61 -2.15 0.64
CA GLN A 84 -12.74 -2.98 1.45
C GLN A 84 -11.94 -3.91 0.55
N ARG A 85 -10.65 -4.02 0.83
CA ARG A 85 -9.74 -4.86 0.06
C ARG A 85 -8.97 -5.78 1.00
N GLU A 86 -8.72 -6.99 0.56
CA GLU A 86 -7.83 -7.89 1.28
C GLU A 86 -6.41 -7.70 0.77
N VAL A 87 -5.50 -7.48 1.69
CA VAL A 87 -4.11 -7.13 1.36
C VAL A 87 -3.14 -7.89 2.25
N VAL A 88 -1.92 -8.04 1.74
CA VAL A 88 -0.77 -8.49 2.53
C VAL A 88 0.31 -7.41 2.45
N TRP A 89 1.24 -7.44 3.39
CA TRP A 89 2.37 -6.52 3.36
C TRP A 89 3.28 -6.81 2.16
N ARG A 90 3.68 -5.75 1.46
CA ARG A 90 4.78 -5.79 0.49
C ARG A 90 6.01 -5.26 1.22
N ARG A 91 6.91 -6.16 1.59
CA ARG A 91 8.03 -5.83 2.48
C ARG A 91 9.06 -4.91 1.82
N PRO A 92 9.55 -3.86 2.51
CA PRO A 92 9.12 -3.41 3.82
C PRO A 92 7.73 -2.76 3.77
N GLY A 93 6.81 -3.20 4.66
CA GLY A 93 5.42 -2.74 4.63
C GLY A 93 5.21 -1.38 5.28
N VAL A 94 5.96 -1.07 6.31
CA VAL A 94 5.87 0.20 7.02
C VAL A 94 7.23 0.88 6.96
N VAL A 95 7.27 2.05 6.33
CA VAL A 95 8.45 2.92 6.29
C VAL A 95 8.08 4.23 6.98
N ALA A 96 8.78 4.56 8.04
CA ALA A 96 8.50 5.76 8.80
C ALA A 96 9.80 6.51 9.08
N THR A 97 9.76 7.82 8.87
CA THR A 97 10.90 8.71 9.10
C THR A 97 10.42 9.89 9.94
N PRO A 98 11.11 10.24 11.04
CA PRO A 98 10.68 11.37 11.84
C PRO A 98 10.76 12.67 11.04
N VAL A 99 9.75 13.52 11.19
CA VAL A 99 9.77 14.86 10.59
C VAL A 99 10.86 15.70 11.25
N ILE A 100 11.01 15.57 12.56
CA ILE A 100 12.09 16.18 13.34
C ILE A 100 12.80 15.07 14.10
N GLU A 101 14.08 14.90 13.88
CA GLU A 101 14.87 13.91 14.59
C GLU A 101 15.13 14.35 16.03
N MET A 102 14.87 13.45 16.97
CA MET A 102 15.12 13.69 18.39
C MET A 102 15.41 12.37 19.09
N ALA A 103 16.15 12.46 20.19
CA ALA A 103 16.58 11.27 20.92
C ALA A 103 15.45 10.59 21.69
N ASP A 104 14.45 11.36 22.16
CA ASP A 104 13.36 10.86 23.00
C ASP A 104 12.02 11.42 22.49
N PRO A 105 11.52 10.91 21.35
CA PRO A 105 10.27 11.42 20.81
C PRO A 105 9.06 10.97 21.62
N GLU A 106 8.09 11.88 21.72
CA GLU A 106 6.82 11.60 22.37
C GLU A 106 5.87 10.86 21.43
N ALA A 107 4.79 10.28 22.00
CA ALA A 107 3.82 9.49 21.24
C ALA A 107 3.10 10.29 20.15
N GLY A 108 2.97 11.61 20.32
CA GLY A 108 2.33 12.49 19.35
C GLY A 108 3.24 13.07 18.29
N GLU A 109 4.55 12.77 18.32
CA GLU A 109 5.48 13.32 17.34
C GLU A 109 5.17 12.81 15.93
N PRO A 110 5.13 13.71 14.92
CA PRO A 110 4.77 13.30 13.57
C PRO A 110 5.91 12.57 12.86
N TYR A 111 5.54 11.55 12.11
CA TYR A 111 6.44 10.78 11.25
C TYR A 111 5.90 10.81 9.82
N ALA A 112 6.80 10.95 8.86
CA ALA A 112 6.45 10.70 7.46
C ALA A 112 6.27 9.19 7.30
N LEU A 113 5.11 8.78 6.80
CA LEU A 113 4.70 7.38 6.78
C LEU A 113 4.45 6.92 5.35
N THR A 114 4.99 5.75 5.02
CA THR A 114 4.68 5.06 3.77
C THR A 114 4.25 3.65 4.10
N LEU A 115 3.08 3.26 3.61
CA LEU A 115 2.54 1.91 3.78
C LEU A 115 2.50 1.22 2.42
N ASN A 116 3.08 0.03 2.34
CA ASN A 116 3.14 -0.75 1.11
C ASN A 116 2.36 -2.05 1.27
N PHE A 117 1.39 -2.26 0.38
CA PHE A 117 0.55 -3.44 0.38
C PHE A 117 0.52 -4.09 -1.00
N THR A 118 0.10 -5.34 -1.04
CA THR A 118 -0.29 -6.03 -2.26
C THR A 118 -1.71 -6.54 -2.07
N GLU A 119 -2.61 -6.16 -2.98
CA GLU A 119 -3.99 -6.65 -2.95
C GLU A 119 -4.02 -8.10 -3.41
N VAL A 120 -4.77 -8.93 -2.68
CA VAL A 120 -4.95 -10.35 -3.01
C VAL A 120 -6.43 -10.66 -3.13
N ILE A 121 -6.76 -11.64 -3.98
CA ILE A 121 -8.11 -12.13 -4.17
C ILE A 121 -8.18 -13.54 -3.57
N ARG A 122 -9.20 -13.76 -2.77
CA ARG A 122 -9.46 -15.07 -2.19
C ARG A 122 -10.40 -15.88 -3.05
#